data_4c619adcb8493be66c201e62f24f8bb3
#
_entry.id   4c619adcb8493be66c201e62f24f8bb3
#
_cell.length_a   1.000
_cell.length_b   1.000
_cell.length_c   1.000
_cell.angle_alpha   90.00
_cell.angle_beta   90.00
_cell.angle_gamma   90.00
#
_symmetry.space_group_name_H-M   'P 1'
#
loop_
_entity.id
_entity.type
_entity.pdbx_description
1 polymer ?
#
loop_
_entity_poly.entity_id
_entity_poly.type
_entity_poly.pdbx_seq_one_letter_code
_entity_poly.pdbx_strand_id
1 'polypeptide(L)'
;SFALQAEQLGTGHAVSMCRDALSDHQGPIVVLNGDMPLIRGESIEALLDAQRQESAACVVGTARTGANVGLGRIVRDERGEFVRIVEEVDATPEQAAIEEINTGLYAFDGPRLWDALSRVEPNNQQGQFYLTDCAEILLSDGRRVIASCSLDIKEAMGVNTPEQLAEVEASLSGT
;
A
#
# COMPACT_ATOMS: atom_id res chain seq x y z
N SER A 1 3.78 8.25 -19.17
CA SER A 1 2.68 7.46 -19.78
C SER A 1 1.48 7.46 -18.86
N PHE A 2 0.29 7.24 -19.42
CA PHE A 2 -0.95 7.10 -18.66
C PHE A 2 -1.57 5.75 -19.00
N ALA A 3 -2.16 5.07 -18.01
CA ALA A 3 -3.00 3.90 -18.20
C ALA A 3 -4.42 4.26 -17.76
N LEU A 4 -5.41 4.00 -18.62
CA LEU A 4 -6.81 4.32 -18.34
C LEU A 4 -7.46 3.16 -17.58
N GLN A 5 -7.99 3.42 -16.40
CA GLN A 5 -8.92 2.53 -15.71
C GLN A 5 -10.35 2.96 -16.08
N ALA A 6 -10.94 2.32 -17.08
CA ALA A 6 -12.27 2.68 -17.57
C ALA A 6 -13.39 2.33 -16.56
N GLU A 7 -13.21 1.25 -15.80
CA GLU A 7 -14.11 0.80 -14.74
C GLU A 7 -13.36 0.78 -13.41
N GLN A 8 -13.91 1.42 -12.38
CA GLN A 8 -13.27 1.51 -11.06
C GLN A 8 -13.53 0.25 -10.22
N LEU A 9 -12.81 -0.83 -10.55
CA LEU A 9 -12.98 -2.14 -9.91
C LEU A 9 -12.01 -2.37 -8.73
N GLY A 10 -11.38 -1.33 -8.23
CA GLY A 10 -10.48 -1.37 -7.08
C GLY A 10 -9.03 -1.02 -7.40
N THR A 11 -8.20 -0.96 -6.36
CA THR A 11 -6.79 -0.51 -6.44
C THR A 11 -5.89 -1.50 -7.17
N GLY A 12 -6.11 -2.80 -6.98
CA GLY A 12 -5.39 -3.84 -7.73
C GLY A 12 -5.72 -3.80 -9.22
N HIS A 13 -6.99 -3.56 -9.58
CA HIS A 13 -7.39 -3.36 -10.97
C HIS A 13 -6.71 -2.12 -11.58
N ALA A 14 -6.61 -1.00 -10.83
CA ALA A 14 -5.92 0.19 -11.32
C ALA A 14 -4.45 -0.09 -11.66
N VAL A 15 -3.74 -0.81 -10.79
CA VAL A 15 -2.33 -1.18 -11.03
C VAL A 15 -2.22 -2.16 -12.21
N SER A 16 -3.15 -3.10 -12.37
CA SER A 16 -3.14 -4.06 -13.47
C SER A 16 -3.23 -3.40 -14.85
N MET A 17 -3.88 -2.21 -14.96
CA MET A 17 -3.92 -1.42 -16.20
C MET A 17 -2.54 -0.91 -16.64
N CYS A 18 -1.57 -0.86 -15.73
CA CYS A 18 -0.21 -0.44 -16.06
C CYS A 18 0.67 -1.57 -16.61
N ARG A 19 0.19 -2.83 -16.64
CA ARG A 19 0.98 -4.02 -16.98
C ARG A 19 1.62 -3.91 -18.36
N ASP A 20 0.85 -3.51 -19.36
CA ASP A 20 1.37 -3.41 -20.75
C ASP A 20 2.45 -2.33 -20.88
N ALA A 21 2.28 -1.20 -20.16
CA ALA A 21 3.25 -0.11 -20.16
C ALA A 21 4.56 -0.47 -19.43
N LEU A 22 4.54 -1.48 -18.58
CA LEU A 22 5.67 -1.95 -17.78
C LEU A 22 6.10 -3.39 -18.13
N SER A 23 5.65 -3.93 -19.27
CA SER A 23 5.87 -5.33 -19.68
C SER A 23 7.35 -5.75 -19.71
N ASP A 24 8.23 -4.84 -20.10
CA ASP A 24 9.67 -5.06 -20.20
C ASP A 24 10.43 -4.74 -18.92
N HIS A 25 9.73 -4.18 -17.90
CA HIS A 25 10.35 -3.79 -16.65
C HIS A 25 10.54 -4.99 -15.72
N GLN A 26 11.81 -5.29 -15.38
CA GLN A 26 12.18 -6.41 -14.51
C GLN A 26 12.60 -5.98 -13.10
N GLY A 27 12.70 -4.68 -12.86
CA GLY A 27 13.11 -4.11 -11.58
C GLY A 27 11.95 -3.94 -10.59
N PRO A 28 12.21 -3.29 -9.45
CA PRO A 28 11.19 -2.97 -8.48
C PRO A 28 10.14 -1.99 -9.05
N ILE A 29 8.91 -2.16 -8.62
CA ILE A 29 7.79 -1.26 -8.93
C ILE A 29 7.31 -0.63 -7.62
N VAL A 30 7.36 0.70 -7.57
CA VAL A 30 6.75 1.45 -6.47
C VAL A 30 5.32 1.81 -6.86
N VAL A 31 4.39 1.52 -5.96
CA VAL A 31 2.99 1.94 -6.08
C VAL A 31 2.68 2.89 -4.94
N LEU A 32 2.09 4.02 -5.26
CA LEU A 32 1.59 4.98 -4.28
C LEU A 32 0.26 5.58 -4.74
N ASN A 33 -0.56 5.98 -3.79
CA ASN A 33 -1.81 6.67 -4.06
C ASN A 33 -1.52 8.10 -4.52
N GLY A 34 -2.22 8.55 -5.57
CA GLY A 34 -2.02 9.87 -6.16
C GLY A 34 -2.51 11.05 -5.30
N ASP A 35 -3.20 10.77 -4.20
CA ASP A 35 -3.73 11.72 -3.23
C ASP A 35 -2.82 11.95 -2.01
N MET A 36 -1.58 11.46 -2.03
CA MET A 36 -0.58 11.59 -0.94
C MET A 36 0.47 12.67 -1.27
N PRO A 37 0.14 13.96 -1.17
CA PRO A 37 1.03 15.04 -1.65
C PRO A 37 2.24 15.30 -0.75
N LEU A 38 2.26 14.79 0.48
CA LEU A 38 3.33 15.00 1.44
C LEU A 38 4.36 13.86 1.47
N ILE A 39 4.23 12.87 0.59
CA ILE A 39 5.19 11.77 0.51
C ILE A 39 6.59 12.29 0.16
N ARG A 40 7.62 11.83 0.86
CA ARG A 40 9.00 12.24 0.66
C ARG A 40 9.77 11.20 -0.17
N GLY A 41 10.70 11.70 -0.96
CA GLY A 41 11.61 10.85 -1.75
C GLY A 41 12.40 9.88 -0.87
N GLU A 42 12.88 10.35 0.29
CA GLU A 42 13.63 9.54 1.26
C GLU A 42 12.81 8.35 1.78
N SER A 43 11.51 8.50 1.97
CA SER A 43 10.62 7.40 2.39
C SER A 43 10.46 6.36 1.30
N ILE A 44 10.38 6.78 0.03
CA ILE A 44 10.34 5.86 -1.12
C ILE A 44 11.69 5.12 -1.24
N GLU A 45 12.81 5.83 -1.10
CA GLU A 45 14.15 5.24 -1.14
C GLU A 45 14.34 4.22 -0.01
N ALA A 46 13.86 4.53 1.20
CA ALA A 46 13.93 3.62 2.35
C ALA A 46 13.16 2.30 2.10
N LEU A 47 11.98 2.36 1.44
CA LEU A 47 11.26 1.14 1.06
C LEU A 47 12.02 0.32 0.02
N LEU A 48 12.59 0.96 -0.99
CA LEU A 48 13.38 0.29 -2.02
C LEU A 48 14.66 -0.32 -1.43
N ASP A 49 15.29 0.36 -0.47
CA ASP A 49 16.44 -0.19 0.24
C ASP A 49 16.07 -1.40 1.09
N ALA A 50 14.97 -1.32 1.83
CA ALA A 50 14.46 -2.45 2.59
C ALA A 50 14.14 -3.64 1.69
N GLN A 51 13.53 -3.41 0.52
CA GLN A 51 13.24 -4.45 -0.47
C GLN A 51 14.53 -5.15 -0.93
N ARG A 52 15.56 -4.36 -1.28
CA ARG A 52 16.85 -4.91 -1.75
C ARG A 52 17.57 -5.70 -0.66
N GLN A 53 17.68 -5.13 0.55
CA GLN A 53 18.40 -5.74 1.67
C GLN A 53 17.75 -7.05 2.12
N GLU A 54 16.43 -7.09 2.18
CA GLU A 54 15.66 -8.25 2.61
C GLU A 54 15.31 -9.21 1.47
N SER A 55 15.65 -8.89 0.22
CA SER A 55 15.21 -9.61 -0.98
C SER A 55 13.69 -9.84 -0.98
N ALA A 56 12.93 -8.84 -0.51
CA ALA A 56 11.50 -8.95 -0.30
C ALA A 56 10.74 -8.90 -1.64
N ALA A 57 9.69 -9.72 -1.74
CA ALA A 57 8.75 -9.66 -2.86
C ALA A 57 7.84 -8.44 -2.78
N CYS A 58 7.57 -8.00 -1.54
CA CYS A 58 6.80 -6.79 -1.26
C CYS A 58 7.29 -6.16 0.04
N VAL A 59 7.43 -4.83 0.04
CA VAL A 59 7.54 -4.00 1.23
C VAL A 59 6.33 -3.10 1.29
N VAL A 60 5.57 -3.19 2.37
CA VAL A 60 4.43 -2.32 2.66
C VAL A 60 4.93 -1.16 3.51
N GLY A 61 4.75 0.08 3.05
CA GLY A 61 5.00 1.27 3.84
C GLY A 61 3.88 1.46 4.86
N THR A 62 4.24 1.59 6.13
CA THR A 62 3.28 1.72 7.22
C THR A 62 3.61 2.92 8.10
N ALA A 63 2.62 3.39 8.84
CA ALA A 63 2.75 4.40 9.87
C ALA A 63 1.90 4.01 11.08
N ARG A 64 2.05 4.73 12.21
CA ARG A 64 1.24 4.53 13.40
C ARG A 64 0.39 5.75 13.69
N THR A 65 -0.90 5.52 13.96
CA THR A 65 -1.82 6.57 14.39
C THR A 65 -3.00 5.98 15.16
N GLY A 66 -3.47 6.70 16.19
CA GLY A 66 -4.76 6.41 16.83
C GLY A 66 -5.96 6.93 16.01
N ALA A 67 -5.73 7.85 15.06
CA ALA A 67 -6.75 8.36 14.13
C ALA A 67 -6.76 7.52 12.84
N ASN A 68 -7.13 6.24 12.99
CA ASN A 68 -6.98 5.23 11.94
C ASN A 68 -8.27 4.92 11.16
N VAL A 69 -9.32 5.71 11.32
CA VAL A 69 -10.61 5.53 10.63
C VAL A 69 -10.45 5.64 9.11
N GLY A 70 -11.02 4.70 8.37
CA GLY A 70 -10.96 4.64 6.91
C GLY A 70 -9.67 4.02 6.33
N LEU A 71 -8.75 3.56 7.19
CA LEU A 71 -7.44 3.05 6.76
C LEU A 71 -7.34 1.52 6.93
N GLY A 72 -6.57 0.84 6.11
CA GLY A 72 -6.25 -0.57 6.27
C GLY A 72 -5.33 -0.80 7.48
N ARG A 73 -5.51 -1.91 8.19
CA ARG A 73 -4.72 -2.29 9.38
C ARG A 73 -3.67 -3.33 9.04
N ILE A 74 -2.49 -3.17 9.63
CA ILE A 74 -1.41 -4.16 9.52
C ILE A 74 -1.57 -5.20 10.62
N VAL A 75 -1.86 -6.41 10.23
CA VAL A 75 -1.92 -7.55 11.16
C VAL A 75 -0.54 -8.18 11.22
N ARG A 76 -0.03 -8.37 12.46
CA ARG A 76 1.23 -9.06 12.73
C ARG A 76 1.00 -10.29 13.61
N ASP A 77 1.86 -11.28 13.47
CA ASP A 77 1.87 -12.45 14.35
C ASP A 77 2.51 -12.14 15.72
N GLU A 78 2.55 -13.15 16.60
CA GLU A 78 3.15 -13.05 17.95
C GLU A 78 4.66 -12.73 17.91
N ARG A 79 5.34 -12.92 16.77
CA ARG A 79 6.75 -12.60 16.56
C ARG A 79 6.96 -11.21 15.99
N GLY A 80 5.85 -10.51 15.69
CA GLY A 80 5.88 -9.20 15.04
C GLY A 80 6.05 -9.25 13.52
N GLU A 81 5.99 -10.44 12.91
CA GLU A 81 6.08 -10.58 11.46
C GLU A 81 4.76 -10.18 10.78
N PHE A 82 4.87 -9.67 9.56
CA PHE A 82 3.71 -9.31 8.76
C PHE A 82 2.87 -10.55 8.42
N VAL A 83 1.55 -10.44 8.61
CA VAL A 83 0.59 -11.49 8.27
C VAL A 83 -0.27 -11.06 7.08
N ARG A 84 -0.94 -9.91 7.20
CA ARG A 84 -1.82 -9.38 6.16
C ARG A 84 -2.21 -7.93 6.42
N ILE A 85 -2.87 -7.33 5.44
CA ILE A 85 -3.58 -6.07 5.56
C ILE A 85 -5.08 -6.36 5.62
N VAL A 86 -5.78 -5.72 6.55
CA VAL A 86 -7.25 -5.81 6.65
C VAL A 86 -7.82 -4.42 6.44
N GLU A 87 -8.66 -4.27 5.41
CA GLU A 87 -9.36 -3.02 5.16
C GLU A 87 -10.38 -2.77 6.29
N GLU A 88 -10.65 -1.50 6.62
CA GLU A 88 -11.51 -1.16 7.76
C GLU A 88 -12.90 -1.81 7.69
N VAL A 89 -13.48 -1.85 6.50
CA VAL A 89 -14.82 -2.43 6.29
C VAL A 89 -14.89 -3.94 6.52
N ASP A 90 -13.73 -4.62 6.45
CA ASP A 90 -13.58 -6.06 6.64
C ASP A 90 -12.99 -6.40 8.03
N ALA A 91 -12.63 -5.39 8.84
CA ALA A 91 -11.93 -5.56 10.11
C ALA A 91 -12.87 -6.01 11.24
N THR A 92 -12.41 -6.96 12.07
CA THR A 92 -13.04 -7.22 13.36
C THR A 92 -12.81 -6.06 14.33
N PRO A 93 -13.59 -5.95 15.44
CA PRO A 93 -13.35 -4.90 16.45
C PRO A 93 -11.91 -4.89 16.99
N GLU A 94 -11.30 -6.06 17.19
CA GLU A 94 -9.92 -6.20 17.66
C GLU A 94 -8.93 -5.70 16.59
N GLN A 95 -9.18 -6.01 15.32
CA GLN A 95 -8.36 -5.53 14.20
C GLN A 95 -8.52 -4.03 13.99
N ALA A 96 -9.72 -3.49 14.13
CA ALA A 96 -9.99 -2.04 14.02
C ALA A 96 -9.22 -1.22 15.07
N ALA A 97 -8.88 -1.81 16.22
CA ALA A 97 -8.09 -1.19 17.28
C ALA A 97 -6.57 -1.14 17.00
N ILE A 98 -6.09 -1.80 15.94
CA ILE A 98 -4.68 -1.76 15.56
C ILE A 98 -4.31 -0.35 15.10
N GLU A 99 -3.25 0.21 15.67
CA GLU A 99 -2.76 1.56 15.33
C GLU A 99 -1.82 1.59 14.12
N GLU A 100 -1.21 0.45 13.75
CA GLU A 100 -0.36 0.38 12.56
C GLU A 100 -1.23 0.26 11.32
N ILE A 101 -1.07 1.25 10.43
CA ILE A 101 -1.92 1.40 9.25
C ILE A 101 -1.13 1.18 7.96
N ASN A 102 -1.83 0.69 6.95
CA ASN A 102 -1.37 0.70 5.57
C ASN A 102 -1.45 2.13 5.03
N THR A 103 -0.32 2.64 4.53
CA THR A 103 -0.25 4.01 3.98
C THR A 103 -0.61 4.08 2.50
N GLY A 104 -0.71 2.94 1.80
CA GLY A 104 -0.89 2.92 0.35
C GLY A 104 0.41 3.07 -0.45
N LEU A 105 1.58 3.09 0.23
CA LEU A 105 2.89 3.07 -0.41
C LEU A 105 3.47 1.65 -0.38
N TYR A 106 3.89 1.15 -1.54
CA TYR A 106 4.45 -0.20 -1.68
C TYR A 106 5.68 -0.20 -2.56
N ALA A 107 6.63 -1.10 -2.27
CA ALA A 107 7.68 -1.49 -3.19
C ALA A 107 7.55 -2.99 -3.49
N PHE A 108 7.24 -3.34 -4.73
CA PHE A 108 7.11 -4.72 -5.20
C PHE A 108 8.29 -5.14 -6.07
N ASP A 109 8.64 -6.42 -6.04
CA ASP A 109 9.33 -7.08 -7.13
C ASP A 109 8.39 -7.12 -8.35
N GLY A 110 8.79 -6.51 -9.46
CA GLY A 110 7.89 -6.30 -10.61
C GLY A 110 7.27 -7.58 -11.16
N PRO A 111 8.07 -8.60 -11.56
CA PRO A 111 7.53 -9.88 -12.03
C PRO A 111 6.55 -10.54 -11.06
N ARG A 112 6.84 -10.47 -9.75
CA ARG A 112 5.99 -11.07 -8.71
C ARG A 112 4.71 -10.28 -8.47
N LEU A 113 4.74 -8.96 -8.64
CA LEU A 113 3.53 -8.13 -8.59
C LEU A 113 2.53 -8.57 -9.65
N TRP A 114 2.99 -8.76 -10.88
CA TRP A 114 2.11 -9.16 -11.99
C TRP A 114 1.52 -10.55 -11.81
N ASP A 115 2.29 -11.49 -11.23
CA ASP A 115 1.80 -12.82 -10.88
C ASP A 115 0.73 -12.72 -9.79
N ALA A 116 1.00 -12.01 -8.70
CA ALA A 116 0.05 -11.85 -7.59
C ALA A 116 -1.24 -11.16 -8.05
N LEU A 117 -1.15 -10.05 -8.81
CA LEU A 117 -2.31 -9.32 -9.35
C LEU A 117 -3.22 -10.20 -10.21
N SER A 118 -2.66 -11.17 -10.95
CA SER A 118 -3.44 -12.08 -11.78
C SER A 118 -4.32 -13.05 -10.97
N ARG A 119 -4.08 -13.15 -9.66
CA ARG A 119 -4.76 -14.07 -8.73
C ARG A 119 -5.61 -13.34 -7.69
N VAL A 120 -5.60 -12.01 -7.67
CA VAL A 120 -6.48 -11.23 -6.80
C VAL A 120 -7.92 -11.46 -7.23
N GLU A 121 -8.81 -11.74 -6.28
CA GLU A 121 -10.22 -11.96 -6.49
C GLU A 121 -11.04 -10.92 -5.70
N PRO A 122 -12.23 -10.49 -6.18
CA PRO A 122 -13.05 -9.49 -5.49
C PRO A 122 -13.87 -10.10 -4.34
N ASN A 123 -13.22 -10.92 -3.48
CA ASN A 123 -13.84 -11.66 -2.38
C ASN A 123 -13.88 -10.86 -1.07
N ASN A 124 -14.36 -9.60 -1.14
CA ASN A 124 -14.48 -8.68 -0.01
C ASN A 124 -15.83 -7.98 0.00
N GLN A 125 -16.15 -7.24 1.05
CA GLN A 125 -17.46 -6.59 1.21
C GLN A 125 -17.78 -5.59 0.08
N GLN A 126 -16.77 -5.01 -0.56
CA GLN A 126 -16.94 -4.05 -1.65
C GLN A 126 -16.97 -4.71 -3.04
N GLY A 127 -16.63 -6.01 -3.15
CA GLY A 127 -16.56 -6.70 -4.44
C GLY A 127 -15.47 -6.13 -5.37
N GLN A 128 -14.36 -5.65 -4.80
CA GLN A 128 -13.28 -4.98 -5.52
C GLN A 128 -11.99 -5.79 -5.51
N PHE A 129 -11.15 -5.60 -6.52
CA PHE A 129 -9.80 -6.15 -6.59
C PHE A 129 -8.86 -5.28 -5.74
N TYR A 130 -8.52 -5.72 -4.55
CA TYR A 130 -7.65 -4.98 -3.65
C TYR A 130 -6.17 -5.23 -3.94
N LEU A 131 -5.37 -4.17 -4.04
CA LEU A 131 -3.92 -4.29 -4.15
C LEU A 131 -3.30 -4.91 -2.88
N THR A 132 -3.93 -4.68 -1.73
CA THR A 132 -3.51 -5.23 -0.44
C THR A 132 -3.45 -6.76 -0.42
N ASP A 133 -4.31 -7.44 -1.19
CA ASP A 133 -4.32 -8.89 -1.30
C ASP A 133 -3.06 -9.46 -1.94
N CYS A 134 -2.36 -8.67 -2.77
CA CYS A 134 -1.08 -9.09 -3.36
C CYS A 134 -0.03 -9.45 -2.30
N ALA A 135 0.00 -8.71 -1.19
CA ALA A 135 0.95 -8.98 -0.10
C ALA A 135 0.66 -10.35 0.56
N GLU A 136 -0.61 -10.68 0.79
CA GLU A 136 -1.04 -11.97 1.36
C GLU A 136 -0.78 -13.12 0.37
N ILE A 137 -1.07 -12.94 -0.91
CA ILE A 137 -0.79 -13.90 -1.97
C ILE A 137 0.71 -14.24 -2.02
N LEU A 138 1.57 -13.21 -2.03
CA LEU A 138 3.01 -13.39 -2.04
C LEU A 138 3.52 -14.11 -0.78
N LEU A 139 2.95 -13.78 0.38
CA LEU A 139 3.30 -14.44 1.64
C LEU A 139 2.90 -15.93 1.61
N SER A 140 1.71 -16.24 1.08
CA SER A 140 1.22 -17.63 0.94
C SER A 140 2.07 -18.48 -0.01
N ASP A 141 2.74 -17.84 -0.98
CA ASP A 141 3.71 -18.48 -1.87
C ASP A 141 5.09 -18.68 -1.20
N GLY A 142 5.20 -18.41 0.10
CA GLY A 142 6.47 -18.49 0.83
C GLY A 142 7.46 -17.38 0.43
N ARG A 143 6.98 -16.29 -0.16
CA ARG A 143 7.81 -15.13 -0.47
C ARG A 143 7.92 -14.22 0.75
N ARG A 144 9.07 -13.54 0.87
CA ARG A 144 9.27 -12.57 1.93
C ARG A 144 8.44 -11.32 1.67
N VAL A 145 7.57 -11.00 2.60
CA VAL A 145 6.81 -9.75 2.64
C VAL A 145 7.09 -9.08 3.98
N ILE A 146 7.37 -7.80 3.96
CA ILE A 146 7.64 -7.02 5.18
C ILE A 146 6.77 -5.76 5.22
N ALA A 147 6.35 -5.39 6.43
CA ALA A 147 5.72 -4.11 6.70
C ALA A 147 6.73 -3.22 7.42
N SER A 148 7.13 -2.11 6.77
CA SER A 148 8.13 -1.16 7.23
C SER A 148 7.44 0.07 7.81
N CYS A 149 7.47 0.20 9.15
CA CYS A 149 6.91 1.34 9.88
C CYS A 149 7.93 2.51 9.87
N SER A 150 8.21 3.04 8.69
CA SER A 150 9.22 4.07 8.45
C SER A 150 8.65 5.43 8.03
N LEU A 151 7.35 5.51 7.74
CA LEU A 151 6.72 6.76 7.32
C LEU A 151 6.26 7.59 8.52
N ASP A 152 6.41 8.91 8.40
CA ASP A 152 5.70 9.86 9.25
C ASP A 152 4.21 9.81 8.88
N ILE A 153 3.34 9.87 9.88
CA ILE A 153 1.89 9.86 9.64
C ILE A 153 1.42 10.99 8.70
N LYS A 154 2.10 12.12 8.70
CA LYS A 154 1.80 13.22 7.78
C LYS A 154 2.00 12.84 6.32
N GLU A 155 2.95 11.97 6.02
CA GLU A 155 3.19 11.48 4.66
C GLU A 155 2.06 10.57 4.15
N ALA A 156 1.35 9.91 5.07
CA ALA A 156 0.22 9.05 4.77
C ALA A 156 -1.12 9.82 4.65
N MET A 157 -1.10 11.14 4.87
CA MET A 157 -2.31 11.96 4.74
C MET A 157 -2.75 12.05 3.28
N GLY A 158 -3.90 11.45 2.98
CA GLY A 158 -4.57 11.60 1.68
C GLY A 158 -5.44 12.86 1.65
N VAL A 159 -5.57 13.46 0.46
CA VAL A 159 -6.43 14.62 0.22
C VAL A 159 -7.70 14.19 -0.51
N ASN A 160 -8.81 14.13 0.22
CA ASN A 160 -10.13 13.78 -0.29
C ASN A 160 -11.16 14.90 -0.13
N THR A 161 -10.86 15.92 0.71
CA THR A 161 -11.75 17.05 0.97
C THR A 161 -11.00 18.39 0.88
N PRO A 162 -11.73 19.52 0.65
CA PRO A 162 -11.12 20.84 0.66
C PRO A 162 -10.43 21.20 1.99
N GLU A 163 -10.95 20.70 3.12
CA GLU A 163 -10.35 20.90 4.44
C GLU A 163 -9.00 20.22 4.55
N GLN A 164 -8.89 18.95 4.09
CA GLN A 164 -7.63 18.20 4.04
C GLN A 164 -6.62 18.88 3.10
N LEU A 165 -7.08 19.43 1.97
CA LEU A 165 -6.21 20.21 1.08
C LEU A 165 -5.63 21.42 1.80
N ALA A 166 -6.46 22.17 2.53
CA ALA A 166 -6.00 23.35 3.28
C ALA A 166 -4.98 22.99 4.38
N GLU A 167 -5.14 21.83 5.05
CA GLU A 167 -4.19 21.33 6.03
C GLU A 167 -2.84 21.00 5.39
N VAL A 168 -2.86 20.36 4.22
CA VAL A 168 -1.64 20.04 3.45
C VAL A 168 -0.94 21.32 2.98
N GLU A 169 -1.68 22.28 2.43
CA GLU A 169 -1.13 23.58 1.99
C GLU A 169 -0.48 24.33 3.18
N ALA A 170 -1.11 24.30 4.34
CA ALA A 170 -0.55 24.91 5.56
C ALA A 170 0.75 24.20 5.98
N SER A 171 0.81 22.87 5.86
CA SER A 171 2.02 22.07 6.16
C SER A 171 3.17 22.38 5.23
N LEU A 172 2.91 22.61 3.94
CA LEU A 172 3.92 22.98 2.94
C LEU A 172 4.39 24.44 3.06
N SER A 173 3.51 25.33 3.56
CA SER A 173 3.82 26.75 3.68
C SER A 173 4.58 27.09 4.98
N GLY A 174 4.59 26.20 5.97
CA GLY A 174 5.28 26.37 7.25
C GLY A 174 6.74 25.92 7.26
N THR A 175 7.25 25.53 6.10
CA THR A 175 8.68 25.25 5.82
C THR A 175 9.32 26.43 5.13
#